data_db90cb3f133e7e23b12f19fa99dd8cae
#
_entry.id   db90cb3f133e7e23b12f19fa99dd8cae
#
_cell.length_a   1.000
_cell.length_b   1.000
_cell.length_c   1.000
_cell.angle_alpha   90.00
_cell.angle_beta   90.00
_cell.angle_gamma   90.00
#
_symmetry.space_group_name_H-M   'P 1'
#
loop_
_entity.id
_entity.type
_entity.pdbx_description
1 polymer ?
#
loop_
_entity_poly.entity_id
_entity_poly.type
_entity_poly.pdbx_seq_one_letter_code
_entity_poly.pdbx_strand_id
1 'polypeptide(L)'
;MQKNVPKYTPEWIRTVPFWAETSKREVSYALCDDRRTLLWFGNQRAIEYHPALVTASDPSHMTHLVLDLDPPEGDSFPKAVLAVRLVRQALTDLGLAGALKTSGAKGLHVFVPIVPGIAMEDAAAATRAVAVRAAALDPDVATTEFVKDDRGGKVFVDSTRVGGATVIATYSPRVRPGVPVSFPVRWDDLDDIAPADFTVHTALGQLGDRDPWADEMPDPQPVSADLVEEGRTIPVARVQAMHEGKRRARSRRA
;
A
#
# COMPACT_ATOMS: atom_id res chain seq x y z
N MET A 1 -2.72 -3.32 -16.26
CA MET A 1 -2.17 -4.25 -15.24
C MET A 1 -2.62 -5.67 -15.60
N GLN A 2 -1.67 -6.60 -15.71
CA GLN A 2 -1.97 -8.01 -15.95
C GLN A 2 -2.00 -8.74 -14.60
N LYS A 3 -3.14 -9.31 -14.26
CA LYS A 3 -3.33 -10.08 -13.02
C LYS A 3 -3.32 -11.59 -13.28
N ASN A 4 -3.84 -12.02 -14.41
CA ASN A 4 -3.84 -13.43 -14.79
C ASN A 4 -2.65 -13.75 -15.67
N VAL A 5 -1.98 -14.88 -15.44
CA VAL A 5 -0.86 -15.32 -16.27
C VAL A 5 -1.31 -15.57 -17.70
N PRO A 6 -0.50 -15.18 -18.72
CA PRO A 6 -0.82 -15.47 -20.11
C PRO A 6 -0.69 -16.98 -20.42
N LYS A 7 -1.37 -17.43 -21.47
CA LYS A 7 -1.36 -18.84 -21.88
C LYS A 7 0.03 -19.38 -22.26
N TYR A 8 0.95 -18.49 -22.62
CA TYR A 8 2.33 -18.84 -22.98
C TYR A 8 3.29 -18.77 -21.77
N THR A 9 2.77 -18.66 -20.56
CA THR A 9 3.60 -18.71 -19.34
C THR A 9 4.31 -20.06 -19.28
N PRO A 10 5.65 -20.07 -19.10
CA PRO A 10 6.40 -21.32 -18.98
C PRO A 10 5.94 -22.15 -17.80
N GLU A 11 5.91 -23.47 -17.95
CA GLU A 11 5.48 -24.43 -16.90
C GLU A 11 6.32 -24.37 -15.62
N TRP A 12 7.57 -23.92 -15.72
CA TRP A 12 8.44 -23.76 -14.56
C TRP A 12 8.11 -22.54 -13.69
N ILE A 13 7.22 -21.62 -14.15
CA ILE A 13 6.69 -20.54 -13.32
C ILE A 13 5.52 -21.08 -12.52
N ARG A 14 5.69 -21.16 -11.22
CA ARG A 14 4.63 -21.57 -10.32
C ARG A 14 3.51 -20.55 -10.31
N THR A 15 2.28 -21.03 -10.21
CA THR A 15 1.08 -20.17 -10.13
C THR A 15 0.21 -20.57 -8.97
N VAL A 16 -0.58 -19.62 -8.49
CA VAL A 16 -1.58 -19.82 -7.44
C VAL A 16 -2.94 -19.35 -7.96
N PRO A 17 -4.00 -20.14 -7.81
CA PRO A 17 -5.36 -19.71 -8.12
C PRO A 17 -5.82 -18.65 -7.10
N PHE A 18 -6.48 -17.62 -7.61
CA PHE A 18 -7.00 -16.52 -6.81
C PHE A 18 -8.41 -16.14 -7.28
N TRP A 19 -9.37 -16.05 -6.37
CA TRP A 19 -10.71 -15.64 -6.72
C TRP A 19 -10.77 -14.13 -6.95
N ALA A 20 -11.16 -13.71 -8.14
CA ALA A 20 -11.28 -12.31 -8.52
C ALA A 20 -12.73 -11.84 -8.37
N GLU A 21 -13.07 -11.22 -7.24
CA GLU A 21 -14.42 -10.76 -6.92
C GLU A 21 -15.04 -9.86 -8.00
N THR A 22 -14.23 -8.97 -8.60
CA THR A 22 -14.71 -8.04 -9.63
C THR A 22 -15.16 -8.73 -10.91
N SER A 23 -14.51 -9.83 -11.30
CA SER A 23 -14.80 -10.58 -12.53
C SER A 23 -15.53 -11.89 -12.26
N LYS A 24 -15.80 -12.23 -10.99
CA LYS A 24 -16.46 -13.46 -10.54
C LYS A 24 -15.87 -14.71 -11.17
N ARG A 25 -14.54 -14.81 -11.19
CA ARG A 25 -13.83 -15.95 -11.75
C ARG A 25 -12.51 -16.17 -11.02
N GLU A 26 -12.02 -17.39 -11.11
CA GLU A 26 -10.65 -17.72 -10.73
C GLU A 26 -9.65 -17.14 -11.74
N VAL A 27 -8.57 -16.57 -11.23
CA VAL A 27 -7.41 -16.10 -11.99
C VAL A 27 -6.15 -16.74 -11.43
N SER A 28 -5.18 -17.05 -12.27
CA SER A 28 -3.90 -17.60 -11.84
C SER A 28 -2.88 -16.49 -11.71
N TYR A 29 -2.35 -16.29 -10.52
CA TYR A 29 -1.25 -15.36 -10.25
C TYR A 29 0.07 -16.09 -10.33
N ALA A 30 1.04 -15.52 -11.02
CA ALA A 30 2.40 -16.02 -11.00
C ALA A 30 3.06 -15.71 -9.66
N LEU A 31 3.81 -16.68 -9.15
CA LEU A 31 4.72 -16.47 -8.03
C LEU A 31 6.06 -15.99 -8.56
N CYS A 32 6.60 -14.94 -7.95
CA CYS A 32 7.91 -14.39 -8.28
C CYS A 32 8.83 -14.51 -7.07
N ASP A 33 9.24 -15.72 -6.78
CA ASP A 33 10.07 -16.10 -5.63
C ASP A 33 11.49 -16.51 -6.02
N ASP A 34 11.85 -16.32 -7.29
CA ASP A 34 13.19 -16.55 -7.78
C ASP A 34 13.60 -15.53 -8.88
N ARG A 35 14.92 -15.39 -9.07
CA ARG A 35 15.52 -14.48 -10.06
C ARG A 35 15.11 -14.82 -11.49
N ARG A 36 14.93 -16.11 -11.83
CA ARG A 36 14.58 -16.56 -13.17
C ARG A 36 13.20 -16.07 -13.58
N THR A 37 12.24 -16.16 -12.67
CA THR A 37 10.87 -15.65 -12.85
C THR A 37 10.87 -14.14 -13.02
N LEU A 38 11.64 -13.41 -12.19
CA LEU A 38 11.75 -11.95 -12.30
C LEU A 38 12.33 -11.53 -13.66
N LEU A 39 13.39 -12.21 -14.14
CA LEU A 39 13.99 -11.96 -15.45
C LEU A 39 13.01 -12.25 -16.59
N TRP A 40 12.22 -13.33 -16.46
CA TRP A 40 11.18 -13.62 -17.46
C TRP A 40 10.12 -12.52 -17.50
N PHE A 41 9.66 -12.02 -16.37
CA PHE A 41 8.74 -10.89 -16.32
C PHE A 41 9.32 -9.64 -17.00
N GLY A 42 10.58 -9.31 -16.74
CA GLY A 42 11.27 -8.20 -17.40
C GLY A 42 11.30 -8.38 -18.92
N ASN A 43 11.57 -9.61 -19.41
CA ASN A 43 11.52 -9.95 -20.84
C ASN A 43 10.09 -9.84 -21.43
N GLN A 44 9.05 -10.00 -20.61
CA GLN A 44 7.66 -9.74 -20.98
C GLN A 44 7.27 -8.25 -20.87
N ARG A 45 8.23 -7.34 -20.71
CA ARG A 45 8.05 -5.89 -20.57
C ARG A 45 7.30 -5.51 -19.29
N ALA A 46 7.30 -6.35 -18.26
CA ALA A 46 6.81 -5.96 -16.96
C ALA A 46 7.82 -5.00 -16.32
N ILE A 47 7.36 -3.80 -15.96
CA ILE A 47 8.18 -2.77 -15.33
C ILE A 47 7.72 -2.56 -13.89
N GLU A 48 6.42 -2.48 -13.66
CA GLU A 48 5.85 -2.32 -12.33
C GLU A 48 5.35 -3.65 -11.77
N TYR A 49 5.74 -3.96 -10.54
CA TYR A 49 5.35 -5.17 -9.83
C TYR A 49 4.42 -4.81 -8.66
N HIS A 50 3.26 -5.45 -8.61
CA HIS A 50 2.24 -5.19 -7.60
C HIS A 50 1.80 -6.50 -6.95
N PRO A 51 2.52 -7.02 -5.94
CA PRO A 51 2.13 -8.23 -5.22
C PRO A 51 0.83 -8.03 -4.44
N ALA A 52 0.17 -9.15 -4.18
CA ALA A 52 -0.87 -9.23 -3.16
C ALA A 52 -0.22 -9.27 -1.76
N LEU A 53 -0.98 -8.86 -0.75
CA LEU A 53 -0.54 -8.86 0.66
C LEU A 53 -0.87 -10.18 1.37
N VAL A 54 -0.75 -11.28 0.66
CA VAL A 54 -1.01 -12.64 1.14
C VAL A 54 0.10 -13.57 0.67
N THR A 55 0.23 -14.74 1.27
CA THR A 55 1.16 -15.76 0.77
C THR A 55 0.46 -16.75 -0.16
N ALA A 56 1.24 -17.49 -0.93
CA ALA A 56 0.72 -18.55 -1.79
C ALA A 56 0.13 -19.72 -0.99
N SER A 57 0.67 -19.99 0.20
CA SER A 57 0.21 -21.05 1.11
C SER A 57 -1.04 -20.66 1.88
N ASP A 58 -1.31 -19.35 2.02
CA ASP A 58 -2.45 -18.84 2.76
C ASP A 58 -3.01 -17.56 2.09
N PRO A 59 -3.81 -17.71 1.03
CA PRO A 59 -4.34 -16.59 0.28
C PRO A 59 -5.53 -15.88 0.96
N SER A 60 -5.99 -16.36 2.10
CA SER A 60 -7.13 -15.83 2.85
C SER A 60 -6.74 -14.89 4.00
N HIS A 61 -5.48 -14.94 4.44
CA HIS A 61 -4.99 -14.13 5.55
C HIS A 61 -3.94 -13.14 5.10
N MET A 62 -3.99 -11.96 5.70
CA MET A 62 -3.09 -10.86 5.35
C MET A 62 -1.74 -11.01 6.05
N THR A 63 -0.69 -10.54 5.40
CA THR A 63 0.67 -10.50 5.95
C THR A 63 1.04 -9.14 6.53
N HIS A 64 0.36 -8.07 6.09
CA HIS A 64 0.66 -6.69 6.51
C HIS A 64 -0.61 -5.85 6.57
N LEU A 65 -0.64 -4.89 7.50
CA LEU A 65 -1.44 -3.68 7.33
C LEU A 65 -0.63 -2.70 6.47
N VAL A 66 -1.29 -1.99 5.57
CA VAL A 66 -0.62 -1.02 4.69
C VAL A 66 -1.40 0.29 4.67
N LEU A 67 -0.69 1.37 4.97
CA LEU A 67 -1.20 2.73 4.84
C LEU A 67 -0.47 3.40 3.67
N ASP A 68 -1.23 3.87 2.69
CA ASP A 68 -0.75 4.57 1.50
C ASP A 68 -1.05 6.06 1.67
N LEU A 69 -0.02 6.88 1.74
CA LEU A 69 -0.15 8.32 1.98
C LEU A 69 -0.09 9.05 0.64
N ASP A 70 -1.25 9.54 0.20
CA ASP A 70 -1.43 10.29 -1.04
C ASP A 70 -1.49 11.80 -0.76
N PRO A 71 -0.41 12.55 -0.92
CA PRO A 71 -0.44 14.01 -0.80
C PRO A 71 -1.18 14.66 -1.97
N PRO A 72 -1.62 15.92 -1.84
CA PRO A 72 -2.24 16.66 -2.93
C PRO A 72 -1.30 16.81 -4.13
N GLU A 73 -1.81 17.32 -5.25
CA GLU A 73 -0.98 17.59 -6.43
C GLU A 73 0.02 18.74 -6.17
N GLY A 74 1.09 18.77 -6.95
CA GLY A 74 2.18 19.74 -6.81
C GLY A 74 3.32 19.26 -5.91
N ASP A 75 4.13 20.21 -5.44
CA ASP A 75 5.25 19.95 -4.53
C ASP A 75 4.74 19.80 -3.10
N SER A 76 4.27 18.60 -2.80
CA SER A 76 3.56 18.28 -1.56
C SER A 76 4.19 17.15 -0.74
N PHE A 77 5.41 16.72 -1.10
CA PHE A 77 6.13 15.68 -0.36
C PHE A 77 6.37 16.05 1.12
N PRO A 78 6.71 17.29 1.49
CA PRO A 78 6.81 17.69 2.89
C PRO A 78 5.51 17.45 3.68
N LYS A 79 4.34 17.61 3.05
CA LYS A 79 3.06 17.27 3.68
C LYS A 79 2.92 15.76 3.91
N ALA A 80 3.39 14.92 2.97
CA ALA A 80 3.40 13.48 3.14
C ALA A 80 4.32 13.07 4.30
N VAL A 81 5.45 13.75 4.50
CA VAL A 81 6.36 13.57 5.65
C VAL A 81 5.65 13.90 6.96
N LEU A 82 4.92 15.00 7.03
CA LEU A 82 4.11 15.32 8.22
C LEU A 82 3.07 14.25 8.50
N ALA A 83 2.30 13.86 7.48
CA ALA A 83 1.23 12.87 7.64
C ALA A 83 1.77 11.47 8.03
N VAL A 84 2.93 11.04 7.50
CA VAL A 84 3.49 9.74 7.86
C VAL A 84 3.98 9.71 9.30
N ARG A 85 4.40 10.85 9.86
CA ARG A 85 4.73 10.97 11.29
C ARG A 85 3.50 10.81 12.18
N LEU A 86 2.33 11.31 11.74
CA LEU A 86 1.06 11.06 12.44
C LEU A 86 0.72 9.55 12.41
N VAL A 87 0.96 8.88 11.28
CA VAL A 87 0.80 7.42 11.20
C VAL A 87 1.78 6.72 12.16
N ARG A 88 3.06 7.13 12.20
CA ARG A 88 4.04 6.58 13.16
C ARG A 88 3.57 6.73 14.60
N GLN A 89 3.06 7.92 14.97
CA GLN A 89 2.53 8.18 16.31
C GLN A 89 1.33 7.27 16.62
N ALA A 90 0.35 7.19 15.72
CA ALA A 90 -0.82 6.33 15.90
C ALA A 90 -0.44 4.84 16.05
N LEU A 91 0.55 4.37 15.31
CA LEU A 91 1.08 3.01 15.45
C LEU A 91 1.77 2.83 16.81
N THR A 92 2.61 3.78 17.22
CA THR A 92 3.31 3.75 18.53
C THR A 92 2.32 3.67 19.68
N ASP A 93 1.25 4.47 19.64
CA ASP A 93 0.20 4.48 20.67
C ASP A 93 -0.56 3.14 20.76
N LEU A 94 -0.52 2.37 19.67
CA LEU A 94 -1.10 1.01 19.57
C LEU A 94 -0.11 -0.10 19.89
N GLY A 95 1.15 0.23 20.20
CA GLY A 95 2.22 -0.75 20.38
C GLY A 95 2.63 -1.44 19.08
N LEU A 96 2.38 -0.82 17.92
CA LEU A 96 2.72 -1.31 16.60
C LEU A 96 3.88 -0.52 16.00
N ALA A 97 4.63 -1.16 15.11
CA ALA A 97 5.70 -0.55 14.34
C ALA A 97 5.60 -0.96 12.86
N GLY A 98 6.15 -0.16 11.97
CA GLY A 98 6.15 -0.45 10.55
C GLY A 98 7.38 0.07 9.84
N ALA A 99 7.70 -0.54 8.69
CA ALA A 99 8.71 -0.08 7.77
C ALA A 99 8.12 0.91 6.76
N LEU A 100 8.96 1.81 6.30
CA LEU A 100 8.58 2.91 5.44
C LEU A 100 9.25 2.81 4.08
N LYS A 101 8.53 3.19 3.00
CA LYS A 101 9.10 3.35 1.67
C LYS A 101 8.43 4.47 0.89
N THR A 102 9.13 5.00 -0.12
CA THR A 102 8.48 5.86 -1.12
C THR A 102 7.52 5.04 -1.98
N SER A 103 6.48 5.68 -2.48
CA SER A 103 5.55 5.04 -3.43
C SER A 103 6.14 4.90 -4.85
N GLY A 104 7.32 5.48 -5.09
CA GLY A 104 7.87 5.69 -6.43
C GLY A 104 7.02 6.69 -7.23
N ALA A 105 6.25 7.53 -6.55
CA ALA A 105 5.49 8.65 -7.08
C ALA A 105 5.69 9.85 -6.15
N LYS A 106 4.63 10.40 -5.58
CA LYS A 106 4.66 11.57 -4.69
C LYS A 106 4.42 11.26 -3.22
N GLY A 107 4.05 10.02 -2.89
CA GLY A 107 3.63 9.61 -1.55
C GLY A 107 4.57 8.62 -0.89
N LEU A 108 4.14 8.16 0.26
CA LEU A 108 4.83 7.22 1.14
C LEU A 108 3.91 6.04 1.48
N HIS A 109 4.49 4.87 1.71
CA HIS A 109 3.76 3.70 2.21
C HIS A 109 4.36 3.23 3.52
N VAL A 110 3.51 2.93 4.49
CA VAL A 110 3.89 2.27 5.75
C VAL A 110 3.38 0.83 5.71
N PHE A 111 4.26 -0.12 5.95
CA PHE A 111 3.95 -1.54 6.04
C PHE A 111 4.15 -2.01 7.47
N VAL A 112 3.09 -2.53 8.06
CA VAL A 112 3.10 -3.09 9.42
C VAL A 112 2.95 -4.61 9.29
N PRO A 113 4.00 -5.41 9.52
CA PRO A 113 3.90 -6.86 9.43
C PRO A 113 3.06 -7.39 10.60
N ILE A 114 2.16 -8.32 10.29
CA ILE A 114 1.23 -8.91 11.27
C ILE A 114 1.40 -10.42 11.35
N VAL A 115 1.13 -10.96 12.53
CA VAL A 115 1.18 -12.43 12.74
C VAL A 115 0.20 -13.14 11.80
N PRO A 116 0.54 -14.38 11.35
CA PRO A 116 -0.34 -15.16 10.49
C PRO A 116 -1.72 -15.42 11.12
N GLY A 117 -2.73 -15.59 10.26
CA GLY A 117 -4.09 -15.97 10.67
C GLY A 117 -5.05 -14.78 10.84
N ILE A 118 -4.64 -13.55 10.48
CA ILE A 118 -5.55 -12.39 10.47
C ILE A 118 -6.32 -12.38 9.14
N ALA A 119 -7.63 -12.53 9.21
CA ALA A 119 -8.51 -12.49 8.04
C ALA A 119 -8.44 -11.12 7.33
N MET A 120 -8.62 -11.12 6.02
CA MET A 120 -8.56 -9.91 5.18
C MET A 120 -9.47 -8.80 5.70
N GLU A 121 -10.68 -9.14 6.14
CA GLU A 121 -11.68 -8.18 6.63
C GLU A 121 -11.24 -7.54 7.96
N ASP A 122 -10.62 -8.32 8.85
CA ASP A 122 -10.12 -7.86 10.14
C ASP A 122 -8.87 -6.99 9.97
N ALA A 123 -7.95 -7.40 9.11
CA ALA A 123 -6.80 -6.57 8.76
C ALA A 123 -7.23 -5.23 8.11
N ALA A 124 -8.24 -5.26 7.22
CA ALA A 124 -8.79 -4.04 6.63
C ALA A 124 -9.47 -3.15 7.67
N ALA A 125 -10.18 -3.74 8.65
CA ALA A 125 -10.79 -3.00 9.75
C ALA A 125 -9.71 -2.33 10.61
N ALA A 126 -8.72 -3.08 11.08
CA ALA A 126 -7.61 -2.55 11.87
C ALA A 126 -6.87 -1.42 11.13
N THR A 127 -6.61 -1.58 9.82
CA THR A 127 -5.95 -0.54 9.03
C THR A 127 -6.77 0.74 8.96
N ARG A 128 -8.11 0.64 8.85
CA ARG A 128 -9.00 1.82 8.91
C ARG A 128 -8.93 2.53 10.25
N ALA A 129 -8.91 1.78 11.36
CA ALA A 129 -8.78 2.37 12.68
C ALA A 129 -7.47 3.14 12.83
N VAL A 130 -6.34 2.56 12.39
CA VAL A 130 -5.04 3.27 12.37
C VAL A 130 -5.11 4.55 11.55
N ALA A 131 -5.70 4.50 10.34
CA ALA A 131 -5.81 5.66 9.45
C ALA A 131 -6.64 6.79 10.07
N VAL A 132 -7.77 6.45 10.70
CA VAL A 132 -8.64 7.44 11.37
C VAL A 132 -7.95 8.04 12.59
N ARG A 133 -7.27 7.24 13.41
CA ARG A 133 -6.47 7.72 14.54
C ARG A 133 -5.36 8.67 14.10
N ALA A 134 -4.62 8.30 13.05
CA ALA A 134 -3.58 9.17 12.49
C ALA A 134 -4.13 10.52 11.99
N ALA A 135 -5.24 10.50 11.26
CA ALA A 135 -5.90 11.72 10.78
C ALA A 135 -6.48 12.58 11.92
N ALA A 136 -6.89 11.95 13.03
CA ALA A 136 -7.42 12.66 14.19
C ALA A 136 -6.34 13.40 15.02
N LEU A 137 -5.07 12.98 14.92
CA LEU A 137 -3.95 13.66 15.59
C LEU A 137 -3.71 15.07 15.01
N ASP A 138 -3.87 15.24 13.70
CA ASP A 138 -3.82 16.55 13.05
C ASP A 138 -4.77 16.59 11.84
N PRO A 139 -6.03 17.01 12.04
CA PRO A 139 -7.04 17.07 10.99
C PRO A 139 -6.77 18.12 9.90
N ASP A 140 -5.80 19.02 10.09
CA ASP A 140 -5.41 20.00 9.08
C ASP A 140 -4.37 19.44 8.11
N VAL A 141 -3.62 18.43 8.52
CA VAL A 141 -2.58 17.76 7.73
C VAL A 141 -3.12 16.53 7.01
N ALA A 142 -3.87 15.67 7.70
CA ALA A 142 -4.28 14.36 7.22
C ALA A 142 -5.80 14.19 7.15
N THR A 143 -6.26 13.30 6.27
CA THR A 143 -7.68 12.98 6.09
C THR A 143 -7.86 11.53 5.62
N THR A 144 -9.00 10.94 5.94
CA THR A 144 -9.43 9.65 5.38
C THR A 144 -10.49 9.81 4.27
N GLU A 145 -10.73 11.02 3.78
CA GLU A 145 -11.70 11.30 2.72
C GLU A 145 -11.27 10.68 1.39
N PHE A 146 -12.10 9.75 0.88
CA PHE A 146 -11.81 9.02 -0.34
C PHE A 146 -11.91 9.92 -1.59
N VAL A 147 -12.88 10.83 -1.62
CA VAL A 147 -13.11 11.73 -2.74
C VAL A 147 -12.08 12.86 -2.74
N LYS A 148 -11.36 13.03 -3.84
CA LYS A 148 -10.27 14.04 -3.93
C LYS A 148 -10.72 15.47 -3.62
N ASP A 149 -11.89 15.85 -4.13
CA ASP A 149 -12.43 17.21 -3.96
C ASP A 149 -12.77 17.51 -2.49
N ASP A 150 -13.07 16.50 -1.71
CA ASP A 150 -13.45 16.64 -0.30
C ASP A 150 -12.21 16.63 0.65
N ARG A 151 -11.00 16.39 0.13
CA ARG A 151 -9.75 16.32 0.93
C ARG A 151 -9.22 17.67 1.40
N GLY A 152 -9.67 18.80 0.80
CA GLY A 152 -9.28 20.14 1.22
C GLY A 152 -7.76 20.41 1.19
N GLY A 153 -7.00 19.79 0.28
CA GLY A 153 -5.55 19.94 0.16
C GLY A 153 -4.74 19.19 1.24
N LYS A 154 -5.38 18.28 1.97
CA LYS A 154 -4.78 17.41 3.00
C LYS A 154 -4.22 16.14 2.38
N VAL A 155 -3.36 15.44 3.12
CA VAL A 155 -2.84 14.13 2.73
C VAL A 155 -3.89 13.07 3.01
N PHE A 156 -4.22 12.27 2.02
CA PHE A 156 -5.11 11.13 2.18
C PHE A 156 -4.34 9.95 2.75
N VAL A 157 -4.76 9.48 3.92
CA VAL A 157 -4.27 8.25 4.54
C VAL A 157 -5.15 7.09 4.06
N ASP A 158 -4.74 6.48 2.94
CA ASP A 158 -5.48 5.40 2.29
C ASP A 158 -5.26 4.06 2.97
N SER A 159 -6.29 3.56 3.64
CA SER A 159 -6.35 2.22 4.25
C SER A 159 -6.92 1.15 3.32
N THR A 160 -7.32 1.49 2.09
CA THR A 160 -8.07 0.58 1.20
C THR A 160 -7.20 -0.45 0.49
N ARG A 161 -5.87 -0.39 0.66
CA ARG A 161 -4.94 -1.37 0.07
C ARG A 161 -5.08 -2.75 0.73
N VAL A 162 -5.42 -2.79 2.00
CA VAL A 162 -5.75 -4.01 2.73
C VAL A 162 -7.22 -4.35 2.48
N GLY A 163 -7.48 -5.39 1.76
CA GLY A 163 -8.84 -5.76 1.32
C GLY A 163 -8.87 -6.31 -0.11
N GLY A 164 -7.83 -7.04 -0.50
CA GLY A 164 -7.73 -7.70 -1.81
C GLY A 164 -7.16 -6.81 -2.93
N ALA A 165 -6.64 -5.63 -2.61
CA ALA A 165 -5.85 -4.83 -3.54
C ALA A 165 -4.39 -5.31 -3.59
N THR A 166 -3.68 -4.87 -4.62
CA THR A 166 -2.23 -5.06 -4.73
C THR A 166 -1.52 -3.75 -4.44
N VAL A 167 -0.29 -3.81 -3.93
CA VAL A 167 0.53 -2.64 -3.62
C VAL A 167 1.82 -2.72 -4.42
N ILE A 168 2.36 -1.58 -4.84
CA ILE A 168 3.66 -1.54 -5.53
C ILE A 168 4.74 -2.20 -4.66
N ALA A 169 5.49 -3.13 -5.23
CA ALA A 169 6.57 -3.81 -4.52
C ALA A 169 7.69 -2.84 -4.17
N THR A 170 8.40 -3.11 -3.07
CA THR A 170 9.68 -2.50 -2.78
C THR A 170 10.65 -2.76 -3.92
N TYR A 171 11.45 -1.78 -4.27
CA TYR A 171 12.38 -1.75 -5.39
C TYR A 171 11.75 -1.82 -6.79
N SER A 172 10.43 -1.80 -6.91
CA SER A 172 9.77 -1.77 -8.21
C SER A 172 9.92 -0.38 -8.86
N PRO A 173 10.37 -0.31 -10.12
CA PRO A 173 10.28 0.91 -10.91
C PRO A 173 8.82 1.30 -11.15
N ARG A 174 8.61 2.58 -11.50
CA ARG A 174 7.31 3.12 -11.90
C ARG A 174 7.38 3.68 -13.32
N VAL A 175 6.33 3.43 -14.11
CA VAL A 175 6.20 3.98 -15.47
C VAL A 175 5.78 5.45 -15.37
N ARG A 176 6.74 6.29 -15.01
CA ARG A 176 6.60 7.76 -14.86
C ARG A 176 7.87 8.44 -15.37
N PRO A 177 7.83 9.75 -15.69
CA PRO A 177 9.04 10.51 -16.03
C PRO A 177 10.13 10.31 -14.98
N GLY A 178 11.38 10.11 -15.40
CA GLY A 178 12.51 9.79 -14.52
C GLY A 178 12.57 8.35 -14.03
N VAL A 179 11.57 7.52 -14.34
CA VAL A 179 11.47 6.11 -13.91
C VAL A 179 11.83 5.96 -12.42
N PRO A 180 11.06 6.61 -11.52
CA PRO A 180 11.33 6.52 -10.09
C PRO A 180 11.10 5.09 -9.58
N VAL A 181 11.73 4.78 -8.44
CA VAL A 181 11.67 3.47 -7.78
C VAL A 181 10.94 3.61 -6.45
N SER A 182 10.08 2.66 -6.14
CA SER A 182 9.50 2.53 -4.80
C SER A 182 10.58 2.02 -3.85
N PHE A 183 11.22 2.91 -3.09
CA PHE A 183 12.45 2.65 -2.36
C PHE A 183 12.23 2.72 -0.85
N PRO A 184 12.77 1.77 -0.06
CA PRO A 184 12.70 1.82 1.40
C PRO A 184 13.49 3.02 1.92
N VAL A 185 12.95 3.65 2.96
CA VAL A 185 13.58 4.80 3.61
C VAL A 185 13.49 4.64 5.12
N ARG A 186 14.49 5.13 5.82
CA ARG A 186 14.47 5.13 7.28
C ARG A 186 13.58 6.24 7.80
N TRP A 187 12.98 6.02 8.95
CA TRP A 187 12.17 7.04 9.61
C TRP A 187 12.94 8.32 9.94
N ASP A 188 14.22 8.18 10.21
CA ASP A 188 15.09 9.30 10.60
C ASP A 188 15.61 10.11 9.41
N ASP A 189 15.57 9.53 8.19
CA ASP A 189 16.07 10.17 6.96
C ASP A 189 14.95 10.98 6.23
N LEU A 190 13.72 10.99 6.74
CA LEU A 190 12.55 11.57 6.07
C LEU A 190 12.68 13.04 5.68
N ASP A 191 13.45 13.84 6.42
CA ASP A 191 13.64 15.26 6.13
C ASP A 191 14.69 15.52 5.05
N ASP A 192 15.55 14.53 4.80
CA ASP A 192 16.71 14.65 3.93
C ASP A 192 16.52 14.02 2.55
N ILE A 193 15.31 13.47 2.29
CA ILE A 193 14.99 12.76 1.03
C ILE A 193 13.89 13.45 0.23
N ALA A 194 13.92 13.20 -1.08
CA ALA A 194 12.83 13.48 -1.98
C ALA A 194 12.52 12.25 -2.85
N PRO A 195 11.26 12.07 -3.34
CA PRO A 195 10.92 10.95 -4.21
C PRO A 195 11.77 10.86 -5.48
N ALA A 196 12.28 12.00 -5.96
CA ALA A 196 13.14 12.10 -7.13
C ALA A 196 14.56 11.55 -6.92
N ASP A 197 15.00 11.33 -5.68
CA ASP A 197 16.32 10.79 -5.36
C ASP A 197 16.44 9.31 -5.75
N PHE A 198 15.30 8.61 -5.82
CA PHE A 198 15.21 7.18 -6.05
C PHE A 198 14.70 6.89 -7.46
N THR A 199 15.59 6.83 -8.43
CA THR A 199 15.31 6.48 -9.82
C THR A 199 16.05 5.19 -10.19
N VAL A 200 15.75 4.60 -11.35
CA VAL A 200 16.50 3.42 -11.84
C VAL A 200 18.00 3.69 -12.03
N HIS A 201 18.39 4.95 -12.10
CA HIS A 201 19.80 5.35 -12.24
C HIS A 201 20.51 5.53 -10.88
N THR A 202 19.79 5.90 -9.84
CA THR A 202 20.35 6.23 -8.52
C THR A 202 20.12 5.16 -7.48
N ALA A 203 19.03 4.40 -7.58
CA ALA A 203 18.59 3.46 -6.55
C ALA A 203 19.63 2.37 -6.22
N LEU A 204 20.39 1.87 -7.21
CA LEU A 204 21.44 0.89 -6.96
C LEU A 204 22.59 1.45 -6.12
N GLY A 205 22.98 2.71 -6.36
CA GLY A 205 23.98 3.38 -5.53
C GLY A 205 23.49 3.65 -4.09
N GLN A 206 22.19 3.94 -3.93
CA GLN A 206 21.57 4.14 -2.62
C GLN A 206 21.39 2.83 -1.85
N LEU A 207 21.16 1.72 -2.56
CA LEU A 207 20.98 0.41 -1.94
C LEU A 207 22.28 -0.08 -1.25
N GLY A 208 23.45 0.13 -1.90
CA GLY A 208 24.73 -0.40 -1.41
C GLY A 208 24.71 -1.92 -1.31
N ASP A 209 25.39 -2.45 -0.26
CA ASP A 209 25.52 -3.89 0.00
C ASP A 209 24.47 -4.42 1.02
N ARG A 210 23.51 -3.61 1.42
CA ARG A 210 22.48 -3.95 2.42
C ARG A 210 21.10 -4.00 1.78
N ASP A 211 20.16 -4.66 2.45
CA ASP A 211 18.73 -4.58 2.14
C ASP A 211 18.00 -3.72 3.18
N PRO A 212 17.88 -2.38 2.96
CA PRO A 212 17.22 -1.50 3.92
C PRO A 212 15.79 -1.91 4.23
N TRP A 213 15.11 -2.59 3.31
CA TRP A 213 13.75 -3.08 3.54
C TRP A 213 13.72 -4.20 4.58
N ALA A 214 14.64 -5.16 4.48
CA ALA A 214 14.74 -6.25 5.44
C ALA A 214 15.24 -5.74 6.81
N ASP A 215 16.19 -4.80 6.79
CA ASP A 215 16.79 -4.24 8.01
C ASP A 215 15.80 -3.41 8.84
N GLU A 216 14.90 -2.66 8.19
CA GLU A 216 13.94 -1.76 8.85
C GLU A 216 12.57 -2.43 9.12
N MET A 217 12.31 -3.61 8.57
CA MET A 217 11.05 -4.31 8.78
C MET A 217 11.01 -4.93 10.19
N PRO A 218 10.06 -4.53 11.05
CA PRO A 218 9.93 -5.15 12.36
C PRO A 218 9.43 -6.61 12.24
N ASP A 219 9.56 -7.36 13.31
CA ASP A 219 8.95 -8.69 13.41
C ASP A 219 7.42 -8.61 13.30
N PRO A 220 6.75 -9.69 12.82
CA PRO A 220 5.29 -9.75 12.75
C PRO A 220 4.64 -9.54 14.12
N GLN A 221 3.66 -8.66 14.19
CA GLN A 221 3.05 -8.17 15.41
C GLN A 221 1.57 -8.61 15.53
N PRO A 222 1.06 -8.87 16.73
CA PRO A 222 -0.35 -9.15 16.94
C PRO A 222 -1.18 -7.88 16.73
N VAL A 223 -2.33 -8.04 16.10
CA VAL A 223 -3.36 -7.00 16.00
C VAL A 223 -4.37 -7.25 17.10
N SER A 224 -4.65 -6.25 17.95
CA SER A 224 -5.62 -6.40 19.03
C SER A 224 -7.05 -6.53 18.53
N ALA A 225 -7.87 -7.31 19.22
CA ALA A 225 -9.29 -7.44 18.91
C ALA A 225 -10.01 -6.08 19.02
N ASP A 226 -9.63 -5.24 19.99
CA ASP A 226 -10.22 -3.92 20.17
C ASP A 226 -9.98 -3.00 18.96
N LEU A 227 -8.78 -3.06 18.35
CA LEU A 227 -8.47 -2.30 17.14
C LEU A 227 -9.30 -2.77 15.94
N VAL A 228 -9.52 -4.08 15.83
CA VAL A 228 -10.39 -4.65 14.80
C VAL A 228 -11.83 -4.20 14.99
N GLU A 229 -12.37 -4.30 16.22
CA GLU A 229 -13.75 -3.88 16.52
C GLU A 229 -13.94 -2.37 16.28
N GLU A 230 -13.00 -1.53 16.71
CA GLU A 230 -13.01 -0.10 16.38
C GLU A 230 -13.11 0.11 14.88
N GLY A 231 -12.25 -0.56 14.11
CA GLY A 231 -12.22 -0.43 12.65
C GLY A 231 -13.51 -0.93 11.97
N ARG A 232 -14.22 -1.89 12.56
CA ARG A 232 -15.52 -2.38 12.06
C ARG A 232 -16.62 -1.32 12.21
N THR A 233 -16.54 -0.44 13.21
CA THR A 233 -17.49 0.68 13.38
C THR A 233 -17.27 1.80 12.35
N ILE A 234 -16.07 1.88 11.74
CA ILE A 234 -15.70 2.91 10.77
C ILE A 234 -16.24 2.53 9.39
N PRO A 235 -17.05 3.38 8.74
CA PRO A 235 -17.56 3.13 7.40
C PRO A 235 -16.43 2.98 6.37
N VAL A 236 -16.60 2.08 5.42
CA VAL A 236 -15.64 1.91 4.33
C VAL A 236 -15.73 3.11 3.39
N ALA A 237 -14.73 3.98 3.40
CA ALA A 237 -14.72 5.28 2.70
C ALA A 237 -15.09 5.17 1.21
N ARG A 238 -14.58 4.15 0.49
CA ARG A 238 -14.93 3.89 -0.91
C ARG A 238 -16.42 3.59 -1.11
N VAL A 239 -17.04 2.85 -0.18
CA VAL A 239 -18.47 2.49 -0.26
C VAL A 239 -19.33 3.72 0.04
N GLN A 240 -18.95 4.53 1.02
CA GLN A 240 -19.59 5.82 1.30
C GLN A 240 -19.54 6.73 0.07
N ALA A 241 -18.38 6.93 -0.53
CA ALA A 241 -18.21 7.76 -1.73
C ALA A 241 -19.09 7.29 -2.90
N MET A 242 -19.23 5.99 -3.10
CA MET A 242 -20.14 5.43 -4.10
C MET A 242 -21.62 5.75 -3.80
N HIS A 243 -22.04 5.66 -2.54
CA HIS A 243 -23.43 5.98 -2.15
C HIS A 243 -23.72 7.47 -2.29
N GLU A 244 -22.78 8.34 -1.90
CA GLU A 244 -22.90 9.78 -2.06
C GLU A 244 -22.90 10.21 -3.52
N GLY A 245 -22.03 9.64 -4.35
CA GLY A 245 -22.05 9.86 -5.78
C GLY A 245 -23.39 9.52 -6.44
N LYS A 246 -24.01 8.40 -6.03
CA LYS A 246 -25.36 8.04 -6.48
C LYS A 246 -26.42 9.03 -6.00
N ARG A 247 -26.33 9.54 -4.77
CA ARG A 247 -27.26 10.57 -4.25
C ARG A 247 -27.12 11.88 -5.02
N ARG A 248 -25.88 12.40 -5.18
CA ARG A 248 -25.58 13.62 -5.94
C ARG A 248 -26.06 13.51 -7.41
N ALA A 249 -25.90 12.34 -8.04
CA ALA A 249 -26.37 12.10 -9.40
C ALA A 249 -27.91 12.09 -9.52
N ARG A 250 -28.63 11.60 -8.51
CA ARG A 250 -30.09 11.61 -8.45
C ARG A 250 -30.63 13.03 -8.27
N SER A 251 -30.03 13.83 -7.38
CA SER A 251 -30.47 15.23 -7.14
C SER A 251 -30.20 16.16 -8.32
N ARG A 252 -29.25 15.85 -9.22
CA ARG A 252 -29.01 16.62 -10.46
C ARG A 252 -29.99 16.29 -11.58
N ARG A 253 -30.77 15.20 -11.46
CA ARG A 253 -31.76 14.74 -12.45
C ARG A 253 -33.20 15.06 -12.04
N ALA A 254 -33.41 15.51 -10.82
CA ALA A 254 -34.67 16.02 -10.29
C ALA A 254 -34.70 17.57 -10.37
#